data_2f5411c58bf351d53a66e55dee10072a
#
_entry.id   2f5411c58bf351d53a66e55dee10072a
#
_cell.length_a   1.000
_cell.length_b   1.000
_cell.length_c   1.000
_cell.angle_alpha   90.00
_cell.angle_beta   90.00
_cell.angle_gamma   90.00
#
_symmetry.space_group_name_H-M   'P 1'
#
loop_
_entity.id
_entity.type
_entity.pdbx_description
1 polymer ?
#
loop_
_entity_poly.entity_id
_entity_poly.type
_entity_poly.pdbx_seq_one_letter_code
_entity_poly.pdbx_strand_id
1 'polypeptide(L)'
;MRSALCSVLLCGVAFGAAAQEREVTFEETPPVSITGFAVGRADYDRVARTNGFTAGKVGVSLFKPAGDAYVFAQLTTALDGAGEAATEIDNLLVSWTPRTANQWTLAFGRFDAPIGFERDDEPLNLIPTNSFNFSYARPGKLTGVQVHYTASPRLDLWAVAANGWDVAVDNNRGKTALARAQFIPIPWVTVGVTGVYGPEQASTDRQQRSLLSSDLTVDRGPLILGAELNLGRERTSGSANATWRGAAGTVFLRVARKLGVTARYDQMEDTDGLLTGTPQILRSVTVGPMWYSSSAREGIFSNIEHTRFHLPQIALRAAVRADWSSQPLFADASGALQGANTTGVLELVYVF
;
A
#
# COMPACT_ATOMS: atom_id res chain seq x y z
N MET A 1 15.62 -44.26 -31.80
CA MET A 1 16.67 -45.07 -31.17
C MET A 1 17.87 -44.21 -30.90
N ARG A 2 18.39 -44.31 -29.71
CA ARG A 2 19.60 -43.78 -29.05
C ARG A 2 19.36 -42.62 -28.12
N SER A 3 19.09 -43.03 -26.88
CA SER A 3 19.24 -42.31 -25.64
C SER A 3 20.73 -42.02 -25.36
N ALA A 4 21.05 -40.79 -24.92
CA ALA A 4 22.32 -40.46 -24.30
C ALA A 4 22.06 -40.12 -22.84
N LEU A 5 22.43 -41.04 -21.94
CA LEU A 5 22.57 -40.79 -20.52
C LEU A 5 23.82 -39.91 -20.29
N CYS A 6 23.60 -38.79 -19.60
CA CYS A 6 24.70 -38.00 -19.07
C CYS A 6 24.89 -38.39 -17.58
N SER A 7 25.96 -39.15 -17.33
CA SER A 7 26.38 -39.56 -15.99
C SER A 7 27.11 -38.40 -15.33
N VAL A 8 26.57 -37.87 -14.22
CA VAL A 8 27.27 -36.94 -13.36
C VAL A 8 28.10 -37.74 -12.35
N LEU A 9 29.41 -37.63 -12.44
CA LEU A 9 30.34 -38.14 -11.44
C LEU A 9 30.29 -37.29 -10.19
N LEU A 10 29.75 -37.81 -9.08
CA LEU A 10 29.95 -37.29 -7.76
C LEU A 10 31.32 -37.74 -7.24
N CYS A 11 32.29 -36.83 -7.16
CA CYS A 11 33.50 -37.03 -6.38
C CYS A 11 33.17 -36.86 -4.90
N GLY A 12 33.03 -37.96 -4.18
CA GLY A 12 32.92 -37.96 -2.73
C GLY A 12 34.27 -37.65 -2.09
N VAL A 13 34.43 -36.47 -1.49
CA VAL A 13 35.50 -36.17 -0.55
C VAL A 13 34.97 -36.48 0.86
N ALA A 14 35.38 -37.64 1.38
CA ALA A 14 35.12 -37.98 2.77
C ALA A 14 36.02 -37.14 3.70
N PHE A 15 35.48 -36.05 4.20
CA PHE A 15 36.05 -35.39 5.41
C PHE A 15 35.48 -36.08 6.65
N GLY A 16 36.33 -36.84 7.34
CA GLY A 16 36.06 -37.27 8.68
C GLY A 16 36.11 -36.06 9.63
N ALA A 17 34.98 -35.41 9.80
CA ALA A 17 34.80 -34.43 10.86
C ALA A 17 34.19 -35.17 12.04
N ALA A 18 34.93 -35.27 13.17
CA ALA A 18 34.34 -35.56 14.44
C ALA A 18 33.22 -34.57 14.67
N ALA A 19 32.01 -35.07 14.76
CA ALA A 19 30.84 -34.27 15.12
C ALA A 19 31.04 -33.78 16.57
N GLN A 20 31.59 -32.59 16.71
CA GLN A 20 31.52 -31.86 17.95
C GLN A 20 30.04 -31.42 18.02
N GLU A 21 29.26 -32.05 18.88
CA GLU A 21 27.92 -31.58 19.24
C GLU A 21 28.09 -30.12 19.72
N ARG A 22 27.86 -29.20 18.81
CA ARG A 22 27.71 -27.78 19.17
C ARG A 22 26.36 -27.71 19.86
N GLU A 23 26.36 -27.56 21.16
CA GLU A 23 25.17 -27.17 21.89
C GLU A 23 24.71 -25.86 21.29
N VAL A 24 23.60 -25.92 20.52
CA VAL A 24 22.97 -24.74 19.97
C VAL A 24 22.25 -24.08 21.15
N THR A 25 22.96 -23.23 21.86
CA THR A 25 22.33 -22.32 22.81
C THR A 25 21.51 -21.35 21.97
N PHE A 26 20.19 -21.54 21.96
CA PHE A 26 19.26 -20.55 21.45
C PHE A 26 19.41 -19.34 22.39
N GLU A 27 20.10 -18.28 21.94
CA GLU A 27 19.95 -16.97 22.57
C GLU A 27 18.46 -16.69 22.70
N GLU A 28 17.99 -16.21 23.84
CA GLU A 28 16.61 -15.82 24.03
C GLU A 28 16.24 -14.80 22.95
N THR A 29 15.55 -15.28 21.91
CA THR A 29 15.12 -14.39 20.85
C THR A 29 13.96 -13.53 21.36
N PRO A 30 13.92 -12.23 21.05
CA PRO A 30 12.83 -11.36 21.49
C PRO A 30 11.47 -12.00 21.20
N PRO A 31 10.45 -11.78 22.05
CA PRO A 31 9.13 -12.35 21.84
C PRO A 31 8.51 -11.90 20.50
N VAL A 32 7.54 -12.67 20.02
CA VAL A 32 6.70 -12.23 18.90
C VAL A 32 5.82 -11.08 19.38
N SER A 33 5.86 -9.96 18.67
CA SER A 33 4.91 -8.87 18.88
C SER A 33 3.67 -9.10 18.00
N ILE A 34 2.51 -9.03 18.61
CA ILE A 34 1.22 -9.10 17.92
C ILE A 34 0.57 -7.73 18.05
N THR A 35 0.20 -7.15 16.94
CA THR A 35 -0.53 -5.89 16.87
C THR A 35 -1.65 -6.03 15.85
N GLY A 36 -2.56 -5.07 15.81
CA GLY A 36 -3.61 -5.15 14.82
C GLY A 36 -4.60 -4.00 14.93
N PHE A 37 -5.60 -4.08 14.08
CA PHE A 37 -6.70 -3.14 14.08
C PHE A 37 -8.02 -3.84 13.76
N ALA A 38 -9.10 -3.23 14.20
CA ALA A 38 -10.46 -3.61 13.85
C ALA A 38 -11.24 -2.36 13.46
N VAL A 39 -12.02 -2.48 12.39
CA VAL A 39 -12.83 -1.40 11.84
C VAL A 39 -14.29 -1.84 11.81
N GLY A 40 -15.16 -1.03 12.42
CA GLY A 40 -16.61 -1.13 12.25
C GLY A 40 -17.09 0.07 11.43
N ARG A 41 -18.01 -0.16 10.48
CA ARG A 41 -18.49 0.87 9.56
C ARG A 41 -20.01 0.93 9.51
N ALA A 42 -20.51 2.14 9.29
CA ALA A 42 -21.86 2.39 8.81
C ALA A 42 -21.73 3.17 7.50
N ASP A 43 -22.28 2.64 6.43
CA ASP A 43 -22.18 3.19 5.09
C ASP A 43 -23.55 3.65 4.62
N TYR A 44 -23.58 4.73 3.83
CA TYR A 44 -24.75 5.23 3.13
C TYR A 44 -24.39 5.53 1.67
N ASP A 45 -25.20 5.06 0.74
CA ASP A 45 -25.08 5.38 -0.69
C ASP A 45 -26.40 5.97 -1.19
N ARG A 46 -26.31 7.21 -1.70
CA ARG A 46 -27.49 7.96 -2.17
C ARG A 46 -28.07 7.38 -3.46
N VAL A 47 -27.22 7.00 -4.41
CA VAL A 47 -27.65 6.54 -5.74
C VAL A 47 -28.18 5.12 -5.64
N ALA A 48 -27.45 4.22 -5.01
CA ALA A 48 -27.91 2.86 -4.76
C ALA A 48 -29.06 2.78 -3.75
N ARG A 49 -29.31 3.86 -2.98
CA ARG A 49 -30.29 3.93 -1.88
C ARG A 49 -30.07 2.85 -0.82
N THR A 50 -28.83 2.56 -0.52
CA THR A 50 -28.45 1.59 0.48
C THR A 50 -27.91 2.26 1.73
N ASN A 51 -28.12 1.61 2.87
CA ASN A 51 -27.43 1.91 4.11
C ASN A 51 -27.23 0.60 4.88
N GLY A 52 -26.21 0.54 5.70
CA GLY A 52 -25.93 -0.67 6.46
C GLY A 52 -24.79 -0.52 7.43
N PHE A 53 -24.69 -1.49 8.33
CA PHE A 53 -23.53 -1.67 9.20
C PHE A 53 -22.72 -2.85 8.70
N THR A 54 -21.40 -2.69 8.68
CA THR A 54 -20.48 -3.77 8.33
C THR A 54 -19.41 -3.91 9.42
N ALA A 55 -18.89 -5.10 9.60
CA ALA A 55 -17.73 -5.31 10.46
C ALA A 55 -16.47 -4.60 9.90
N GLY A 56 -16.55 -4.11 8.66
CA GLY A 56 -15.41 -3.45 8.02
C GLY A 56 -14.26 -4.43 7.81
N LYS A 57 -13.07 -4.06 8.29
CA LYS A 57 -11.83 -4.82 8.11
C LYS A 57 -11.17 -5.11 9.47
N VAL A 58 -10.57 -6.27 9.60
CA VAL A 58 -9.69 -6.63 10.72
C VAL A 58 -8.32 -6.96 10.15
N GLY A 59 -7.29 -6.33 10.70
CA GLY A 59 -5.89 -6.64 10.38
C GLY A 59 -5.17 -7.16 11.63
N VAL A 60 -4.40 -8.24 11.48
CA VAL A 60 -3.52 -8.78 12.53
C VAL A 60 -2.11 -8.86 11.97
N SER A 61 -1.17 -8.25 12.67
CA SER A 61 0.24 -8.21 12.31
C SER A 61 1.09 -8.93 13.33
N LEU A 62 1.99 -9.77 12.84
CA LEU A 62 3.01 -10.48 13.59
C LEU A 62 4.38 -9.91 13.23
N PHE A 63 5.13 -9.53 14.23
CA PHE A 63 6.52 -9.08 14.08
C PHE A 63 7.43 -9.93 14.95
N LYS A 64 8.43 -10.58 14.32
CA LYS A 64 9.42 -11.43 15.00
C LYS A 64 10.82 -10.99 14.62
N PRO A 65 11.54 -10.27 15.50
CA PRO A 65 12.97 -9.98 15.29
C PRO A 65 13.81 -11.22 15.54
N ALA A 66 14.92 -11.36 14.81
CA ALA A 66 15.90 -12.43 14.92
C ALA A 66 17.29 -11.90 14.49
N GLY A 67 18.08 -11.43 15.44
CA GLY A 67 19.39 -10.81 15.18
C GLY A 67 19.25 -9.53 14.35
N ASP A 68 19.89 -9.51 13.18
CA ASP A 68 19.85 -8.39 12.22
C ASP A 68 18.66 -8.47 11.26
N ALA A 69 17.83 -9.50 11.40
CA ALA A 69 16.67 -9.74 10.57
C ALA A 69 15.36 -9.68 11.36
N TYR A 70 14.25 -9.55 10.66
CA TYR A 70 12.92 -9.77 11.21
C TYR A 70 12.00 -10.40 10.16
N VAL A 71 10.98 -11.09 10.65
CA VAL A 71 9.82 -11.53 9.87
C VAL A 71 8.65 -10.64 10.22
N PHE A 72 7.97 -10.13 9.23
CA PHE A 72 6.70 -9.42 9.36
C PHE A 72 5.64 -10.13 8.54
N ALA A 73 4.50 -10.42 9.17
CA ALA A 73 3.34 -10.99 8.52
C ALA A 73 2.10 -10.22 8.93
N GLN A 74 1.27 -9.84 7.98
CA GLN A 74 -0.02 -9.19 8.19
C GLN A 74 -1.10 -9.93 7.43
N LEU A 75 -2.13 -10.33 8.16
CA LEU A 75 -3.36 -10.91 7.63
C LEU A 75 -4.46 -9.88 7.77
N THR A 76 -5.23 -9.69 6.72
CA THR A 76 -6.43 -8.86 6.76
C THR A 76 -7.66 -9.68 6.39
N THR A 77 -8.75 -9.42 7.06
CA THR A 77 -10.06 -10.02 6.79
C THR A 77 -11.10 -8.93 6.68
N ALA A 78 -11.86 -8.94 5.60
CA ALA A 78 -13.01 -8.07 5.39
C ALA A 78 -14.22 -8.90 4.98
N LEU A 79 -15.43 -8.38 5.21
CA LEU A 79 -16.64 -8.97 4.65
C LEU A 79 -16.86 -8.44 3.24
N ASP A 80 -17.14 -9.33 2.31
CA ASP A 80 -17.54 -8.95 0.95
C ASP A 80 -19.01 -8.49 0.91
N GLY A 81 -19.48 -8.11 -0.28
CA GLY A 81 -20.86 -7.65 -0.50
C GLY A 81 -21.93 -8.73 -0.25
N ALA A 82 -21.55 -10.00 -0.16
CA ALA A 82 -22.41 -11.11 0.20
C ALA A 82 -22.38 -11.43 1.71
N GLY A 83 -21.51 -10.76 2.48
CA GLY A 83 -21.28 -10.98 3.90
C GLY A 83 -20.34 -12.14 4.19
N GLU A 84 -19.63 -12.65 3.19
CA GLU A 84 -18.63 -13.69 3.34
C GLU A 84 -17.26 -13.10 3.74
N ALA A 85 -16.54 -13.78 4.61
CA ALA A 85 -15.22 -13.32 5.05
C ALA A 85 -14.15 -13.65 3.99
N ALA A 86 -13.57 -12.62 3.41
CA ALA A 86 -12.39 -12.72 2.56
C ALA A 86 -11.13 -12.42 3.38
N THR A 87 -10.24 -13.40 3.50
CA THR A 87 -8.96 -13.25 4.22
C THR A 87 -7.82 -13.28 3.21
N GLU A 88 -6.91 -12.33 3.34
CA GLU A 88 -5.72 -12.26 2.49
C GLU A 88 -4.44 -12.07 3.30
N ILE A 89 -3.33 -12.51 2.72
CA ILE A 89 -2.00 -12.16 3.19
C ILE A 89 -1.68 -10.77 2.62
N ASP A 90 -1.80 -9.78 3.47
CA ASP A 90 -1.59 -8.40 3.10
C ASP A 90 -0.10 -8.09 2.96
N ASN A 91 0.68 -8.39 4.00
CA ASN A 91 2.13 -8.34 3.99
C ASN A 91 2.72 -9.67 4.50
N LEU A 92 3.78 -10.12 3.88
CA LEU A 92 4.58 -11.26 4.34
C LEU A 92 6.02 -11.09 3.83
N LEU A 93 6.91 -10.70 4.70
CA LEU A 93 8.29 -10.43 4.30
C LEU A 93 9.31 -10.85 5.36
N VAL A 94 10.50 -11.14 4.89
CA VAL A 94 11.72 -11.19 5.70
C VAL A 94 12.54 -9.94 5.37
N SER A 95 12.98 -9.23 6.38
CA SER A 95 13.83 -8.06 6.24
C SER A 95 15.14 -8.25 7.00
N TRP A 96 16.25 -7.77 6.45
CA TRP A 96 17.57 -7.85 7.01
C TRP A 96 18.27 -6.50 6.93
N THR A 97 18.78 -6.03 8.08
CA THR A 97 19.53 -4.78 8.21
C THR A 97 20.84 -5.08 8.93
N PRO A 98 21.98 -5.19 8.19
CA PRO A 98 23.27 -5.55 8.79
C PRO A 98 23.70 -4.52 9.84
N ARG A 99 24.14 -4.96 11.02
CA ARG A 99 24.62 -4.06 12.10
C ARG A 99 25.82 -3.21 11.67
N THR A 100 26.68 -3.75 10.80
CA THR A 100 27.87 -3.06 10.30
C THR A 100 27.58 -2.12 9.12
N ALA A 101 26.39 -2.19 8.56
CA ALA A 101 25.95 -1.40 7.42
C ALA A 101 24.46 -1.09 7.56
N ASN A 102 24.07 -0.53 8.71
CA ASN A 102 22.67 -0.29 9.11
C ASN A 102 21.93 0.74 8.25
N GLN A 103 22.61 1.43 7.35
CA GLN A 103 22.01 2.26 6.32
C GLN A 103 21.33 1.45 5.18
N TRP A 104 21.60 0.13 5.12
CA TRP A 104 21.02 -0.77 4.13
C TRP A 104 19.97 -1.68 4.76
N THR A 105 18.85 -1.82 4.12
CA THR A 105 17.84 -2.84 4.45
C THR A 105 17.46 -3.60 3.19
N LEU A 106 17.53 -4.92 3.26
CA LEU A 106 17.09 -5.83 2.21
C LEU A 106 15.81 -6.53 2.68
N ALA A 107 14.75 -6.47 1.90
CA ALA A 107 13.51 -7.18 2.17
C ALA A 107 13.14 -8.09 1.00
N PHE A 108 12.55 -9.25 1.32
CA PHE A 108 12.03 -10.20 0.36
C PHE A 108 10.65 -10.67 0.80
N GLY A 109 9.68 -10.64 -0.12
CA GLY A 109 8.32 -11.08 0.12
C GLY A 109 7.28 -10.16 -0.49
N ARG A 110 6.10 -10.07 0.14
CA ARG A 110 5.00 -9.18 -0.20
C ARG A 110 4.96 -8.01 0.77
N PHE A 111 4.92 -6.79 0.24
CA PHE A 111 5.00 -5.55 1.01
C PHE A 111 4.27 -4.41 0.29
N ASP A 112 3.94 -3.36 1.05
CA ASP A 112 3.37 -2.14 0.49
C ASP A 112 4.32 -1.49 -0.49
N ALA A 113 3.81 -1.06 -1.63
CA ALA A 113 4.61 -0.29 -2.57
C ALA A 113 5.08 1.02 -1.90
N PRO A 114 6.40 1.31 -1.92
CA PRO A 114 6.92 2.54 -1.31
C PRO A 114 6.61 3.75 -2.21
N ILE A 115 5.35 4.16 -2.26
CA ILE A 115 4.85 5.18 -3.19
C ILE A 115 3.65 5.92 -2.59
N GLY A 116 3.59 7.23 -2.83
CA GLY A 116 2.42 8.06 -2.57
C GLY A 116 2.18 8.41 -1.09
N PHE A 117 1.10 9.13 -0.84
CA PHE A 117 0.69 9.63 0.47
C PHE A 117 -0.33 8.71 1.16
N GLU A 118 -1.37 8.26 0.44
CA GLU A 118 -2.39 7.37 0.99
C GLU A 118 -1.84 5.95 1.22
N ARG A 119 -2.43 5.25 2.18
CA ARG A 119 -2.03 3.90 2.62
C ARG A 119 -3.16 2.90 2.42
N ASP A 120 -2.79 1.63 2.32
CA ASP A 120 -3.74 0.53 2.23
C ASP A 120 -4.41 0.24 3.58
N ASP A 121 -3.67 0.32 4.66
CA ASP A 121 -4.20 0.15 6.01
C ASP A 121 -5.09 1.33 6.41
N GLU A 122 -6.34 1.05 6.74
CA GLU A 122 -7.35 2.04 7.15
C GLU A 122 -6.88 2.95 8.29
N PRO A 123 -6.25 2.44 9.38
CA PRO A 123 -5.81 3.28 10.49
C PRO A 123 -4.79 4.35 10.09
N LEU A 124 -4.05 4.14 9.01
CA LEU A 124 -3.00 5.06 8.54
C LEU A 124 -3.55 6.24 7.72
N ASN A 125 -4.81 6.19 7.30
CA ASN A 125 -5.44 7.24 6.53
C ASN A 125 -6.15 8.26 7.42
N LEU A 126 -6.14 9.51 7.00
CA LEU A 126 -6.78 10.63 7.72
C LEU A 126 -8.30 10.71 7.49
N ILE A 127 -8.84 9.87 6.61
CA ILE A 127 -10.24 9.84 6.20
C ILE A 127 -10.61 8.39 5.85
N PRO A 128 -11.86 7.92 6.08
CA PRO A 128 -12.24 6.51 5.95
C PRO A 128 -12.45 6.02 4.51
N THR A 129 -12.04 6.77 3.51
CA THR A 129 -12.16 6.40 2.09
C THR A 129 -10.86 6.68 1.35
N ASN A 130 -10.52 5.85 0.37
CA ASN A 130 -9.38 6.07 -0.51
C ASN A 130 -9.77 6.91 -1.72
N SER A 131 -8.81 7.65 -2.29
CA SER A 131 -8.99 8.39 -3.53
C SER A 131 -9.06 7.47 -4.74
N PHE A 132 -9.66 7.93 -5.84
CA PHE A 132 -9.54 7.26 -7.14
C PHE A 132 -8.09 7.18 -7.60
N ASN A 133 -7.28 8.20 -7.27
CA ASN A 133 -5.85 8.21 -7.54
C ASN A 133 -5.13 7.03 -6.86
N PHE A 134 -5.41 6.76 -5.59
CA PHE A 134 -4.88 5.61 -4.86
C PHE A 134 -5.35 4.29 -5.48
N SER A 135 -6.65 4.17 -5.76
CA SER A 135 -7.27 2.91 -6.16
C SER A 135 -6.90 2.46 -7.58
N TYR A 136 -6.55 3.41 -8.48
CA TYR A 136 -6.34 3.09 -9.88
C TYR A 136 -4.98 3.50 -10.44
N ALA A 137 -4.39 4.63 -9.98
CA ALA A 137 -3.29 5.26 -10.70
C ALA A 137 -1.91 4.66 -10.41
N ARG A 138 -1.76 3.83 -9.37
CA ARG A 138 -0.48 3.30 -8.90
C ARG A 138 -0.60 1.92 -8.23
N PRO A 139 0.51 1.15 -8.06
CA PRO A 139 0.47 -0.09 -7.29
C PRO A 139 0.22 0.18 -5.79
N GLY A 140 -0.53 -0.70 -5.15
CA GLY A 140 -0.67 -0.77 -3.69
C GLY A 140 0.34 -1.73 -3.07
N LYS A 141 0.48 -2.93 -3.64
CA LYS A 141 1.32 -4.03 -3.13
C LYS A 141 2.32 -4.51 -4.17
N LEU A 142 3.49 -4.93 -3.70
CA LEU A 142 4.51 -5.56 -4.51
C LEU A 142 4.96 -6.87 -3.89
N THR A 143 5.25 -7.88 -4.72
CA THR A 143 5.84 -9.14 -4.29
C THR A 143 7.17 -9.31 -4.99
N GLY A 144 8.27 -9.33 -4.22
CA GLY A 144 9.61 -9.37 -4.79
C GLY A 144 10.72 -9.07 -3.81
N VAL A 145 11.74 -8.39 -4.29
CA VAL A 145 12.92 -7.96 -3.51
C VAL A 145 12.94 -6.44 -3.44
N GLN A 146 13.16 -5.90 -2.26
CA GLN A 146 13.34 -4.48 -2.02
C GLN A 146 14.69 -4.22 -1.36
N VAL A 147 15.40 -3.21 -1.85
CA VAL A 147 16.56 -2.63 -1.20
C VAL A 147 16.20 -1.20 -0.78
N HIS A 148 16.38 -0.89 0.49
CA HIS A 148 16.28 0.47 1.02
C HIS A 148 17.67 0.92 1.46
N TYR A 149 18.03 2.15 1.14
CA TYR A 149 19.30 2.78 1.51
C TYR A 149 19.08 4.17 2.07
N THR A 150 19.40 4.37 3.34
CA THR A 150 19.43 5.68 3.99
C THR A 150 20.75 6.36 3.66
N ALA A 151 20.76 7.15 2.60
CA ALA A 151 21.95 7.85 2.11
C ALA A 151 22.39 8.99 3.06
N SER A 152 21.43 9.59 3.76
CA SER A 152 21.66 10.61 4.79
C SER A 152 20.39 10.75 5.65
N PRO A 153 20.44 11.50 6.78
CA PRO A 153 19.23 11.80 7.56
C PRO A 153 18.12 12.56 6.80
N ARG A 154 18.39 12.93 5.55
CA ARG A 154 17.46 13.68 4.69
C ARG A 154 17.15 12.99 3.36
N LEU A 155 17.78 11.86 3.07
CA LEU A 155 17.63 11.19 1.78
C LEU A 155 17.58 9.68 1.95
N ASP A 156 16.45 9.11 1.59
CA ASP A 156 16.23 7.68 1.49
C ASP A 156 15.99 7.28 0.04
N LEU A 157 16.50 6.11 -0.33
CA LEU A 157 16.41 5.55 -1.66
C LEU A 157 15.87 4.13 -1.59
N TRP A 158 14.99 3.77 -2.50
CA TRP A 158 14.49 2.40 -2.67
C TRP A 158 14.72 1.92 -4.08
N ALA A 159 15.05 0.64 -4.20
CA ALA A 159 15.03 -0.09 -5.45
C ALA A 159 14.27 -1.40 -5.23
N VAL A 160 13.33 -1.72 -6.12
CA VAL A 160 12.49 -2.90 -6.03
C VAL A 160 12.52 -3.64 -7.36
N ALA A 161 12.56 -4.97 -7.29
CA ALA A 161 12.25 -5.86 -8.40
C ALA A 161 11.09 -6.77 -7.97
N ALA A 162 9.96 -6.69 -8.67
CA ALA A 162 8.71 -7.35 -8.29
C ALA A 162 8.07 -8.12 -9.45
N ASN A 163 7.10 -8.97 -9.13
CA ASN A 163 6.32 -9.73 -10.10
C ASN A 163 5.42 -8.84 -10.99
N GLY A 164 5.06 -7.66 -10.52
CA GLY A 164 4.13 -6.72 -11.18
C GLY A 164 3.31 -5.93 -10.15
N TRP A 165 2.40 -5.08 -10.64
CA TRP A 165 1.48 -4.29 -9.81
C TRP A 165 0.43 -5.20 -9.18
N ASP A 166 0.38 -5.21 -7.85
CA ASP A 166 -0.63 -5.95 -7.07
C ASP A 166 -0.67 -7.47 -7.37
N VAL A 167 0.39 -7.99 -8.00
CA VAL A 167 0.52 -9.39 -8.39
C VAL A 167 1.25 -10.18 -7.30
N ALA A 168 0.54 -11.08 -6.62
CA ALA A 168 1.13 -11.95 -5.60
C ALA A 168 1.91 -13.11 -6.21
N VAL A 169 1.34 -13.76 -7.24
CA VAL A 169 1.95 -14.85 -7.98
C VAL A 169 2.26 -14.38 -9.40
N ASP A 170 3.49 -14.57 -9.84
CA ASP A 170 3.96 -14.12 -11.14
C ASP A 170 3.10 -14.67 -12.29
N ASN A 171 2.64 -13.80 -13.17
CA ASN A 171 1.74 -14.11 -14.28
C ASN A 171 2.36 -13.91 -15.68
N ASN A 172 3.63 -13.49 -15.74
CA ASN A 172 4.44 -13.34 -16.97
C ASN A 172 5.91 -13.66 -16.65
N ARG A 173 6.86 -13.44 -17.56
CA ARG A 173 8.28 -13.71 -17.33
C ARG A 173 9.07 -12.47 -16.93
N GLY A 174 8.60 -11.30 -17.30
CA GLY A 174 9.24 -10.04 -16.99
C GLY A 174 9.10 -9.69 -15.52
N LYS A 175 9.88 -8.71 -15.08
CA LYS A 175 9.78 -8.17 -13.72
C LYS A 175 9.56 -6.66 -13.80
N THR A 176 8.81 -6.16 -12.84
CA THR A 176 8.59 -4.74 -12.65
C THR A 176 9.67 -4.18 -11.74
N ALA A 177 10.37 -3.17 -12.24
CA ALA A 177 11.32 -2.39 -11.47
C ALA A 177 10.65 -1.13 -10.90
N LEU A 178 10.94 -0.82 -9.63
CA LEU A 178 10.58 0.45 -9.01
C LEU A 178 11.83 1.09 -8.42
N ALA A 179 11.98 2.39 -8.60
CA ALA A 179 12.98 3.20 -7.93
C ALA A 179 12.31 4.42 -7.31
N ARG A 180 12.63 4.70 -6.03
CA ARG A 180 12.14 5.86 -5.29
C ARG A 180 13.28 6.63 -4.65
N ALA A 181 13.18 7.94 -4.67
CA ALA A 181 13.95 8.84 -3.83
C ALA A 181 12.98 9.63 -2.95
N GLN A 182 13.26 9.69 -1.65
CA GLN A 182 12.52 10.48 -0.68
C GLN A 182 13.46 11.47 -0.02
N PHE A 183 13.12 12.74 -0.09
CA PHE A 183 13.92 13.84 0.43
C PHE A 183 13.18 14.59 1.53
N ILE A 184 13.88 14.88 2.65
CA ILE A 184 13.38 15.60 3.82
C ILE A 184 14.15 16.93 3.93
N PRO A 185 13.78 17.98 3.16
CA PRO A 185 14.50 19.25 3.17
C PRO A 185 14.52 19.92 4.54
N ILE A 186 13.43 19.78 5.27
CA ILE A 186 13.25 20.25 6.64
C ILE A 186 12.39 19.24 7.42
N PRO A 187 12.46 19.18 8.76
CA PRO A 187 11.88 18.09 9.57
C PRO A 187 10.36 17.88 9.43
N TRP A 188 9.64 18.80 8.84
CA TRP A 188 8.19 18.74 8.68
C TRP A 188 7.75 18.68 7.19
N VAL A 189 8.68 18.50 6.26
CA VAL A 189 8.39 18.33 4.82
C VAL A 189 9.07 17.08 4.31
N THR A 190 8.32 16.23 3.65
CA THR A 190 8.81 15.05 2.92
C THR A 190 8.35 15.13 1.48
N VAL A 191 9.26 14.95 0.54
CA VAL A 191 9.00 14.91 -0.90
C VAL A 191 9.47 13.57 -1.44
N GLY A 192 8.61 12.86 -2.16
CA GLY A 192 8.94 11.61 -2.81
C GLY A 192 8.82 11.71 -4.34
N VAL A 193 9.71 11.00 -5.03
CA VAL A 193 9.60 10.76 -6.48
C VAL A 193 9.85 9.29 -6.74
N THR A 194 8.95 8.65 -7.48
CA THR A 194 9.00 7.21 -7.77
C THR A 194 8.81 6.97 -9.25
N GLY A 195 9.69 6.16 -9.84
CA GLY A 195 9.54 5.60 -11.17
C GLY A 195 9.22 4.12 -11.10
N VAL A 196 8.27 3.64 -11.91
CA VAL A 196 7.94 2.22 -12.05
C VAL A 196 7.97 1.84 -13.52
N TYR A 197 8.53 0.68 -13.83
CA TYR A 197 8.61 0.17 -15.21
C TYR A 197 8.61 -1.36 -15.25
N GLY A 198 7.74 -1.94 -16.03
CA GLY A 198 7.68 -3.39 -16.25
C GLY A 198 6.48 -3.85 -17.06
N PRO A 199 6.43 -5.13 -17.44
CA PRO A 199 5.26 -5.71 -18.09
C PRO A 199 4.19 -6.04 -17.04
N GLU A 200 2.96 -5.62 -17.29
CA GLU A 200 1.84 -5.81 -16.34
C GLU A 200 0.72 -6.69 -16.91
N GLN A 201 0.83 -7.08 -18.17
CA GLN A 201 -0.18 -7.94 -18.79
C GLN A 201 0.15 -9.42 -18.56
N ALA A 202 -0.86 -10.20 -18.18
CA ALA A 202 -0.71 -11.64 -18.01
C ALA A 202 -0.25 -12.33 -19.30
N SER A 203 0.68 -13.29 -19.15
CA SER A 203 1.19 -14.15 -20.22
C SER A 203 1.98 -13.44 -21.34
N THR A 204 2.37 -12.17 -21.16
CA THR A 204 3.17 -11.44 -22.16
C THR A 204 4.10 -10.39 -21.51
N ASP A 205 5.32 -10.29 -22.06
CA ASP A 205 6.31 -9.28 -21.65
C ASP A 205 6.39 -8.10 -22.63
N ARG A 206 5.51 -8.04 -23.64
CA ARG A 206 5.61 -7.05 -24.71
C ARG A 206 5.03 -5.69 -24.36
N GLN A 207 4.02 -5.69 -23.52
CA GLN A 207 3.29 -4.48 -23.13
C GLN A 207 3.89 -3.92 -21.85
N GLN A 208 4.78 -2.95 -22.03
CA GLN A 208 5.48 -2.31 -20.93
C GLN A 208 4.62 -1.17 -20.37
N ARG A 209 4.42 -1.20 -19.06
CA ARG A 209 3.82 -0.13 -18.27
C ARG A 209 4.90 0.73 -17.66
N SER A 210 4.70 2.04 -17.62
CA SER A 210 5.55 2.98 -16.90
C SER A 210 4.71 3.95 -16.09
N LEU A 211 5.20 4.30 -14.90
CA LEU A 211 4.60 5.28 -14.02
C LEU A 211 5.69 6.22 -13.50
N LEU A 212 5.39 7.50 -13.51
CA LEU A 212 6.09 8.51 -12.71
C LEU A 212 5.12 9.03 -11.66
N SER A 213 5.51 8.90 -10.40
CA SER A 213 4.76 9.38 -9.26
C SER A 213 5.57 10.40 -8.47
N SER A 214 4.91 11.40 -7.93
CA SER A 214 5.49 12.31 -6.94
C SER A 214 4.52 12.53 -5.80
N ASP A 215 5.05 12.65 -4.58
CA ASP A 215 4.27 12.89 -3.38
C ASP A 215 4.92 13.95 -2.49
N LEU A 216 4.07 14.63 -1.74
CA LEU A 216 4.45 15.64 -0.76
C LEU A 216 3.69 15.39 0.52
N THR A 217 4.40 15.40 1.64
CA THR A 217 3.81 15.45 2.98
C THR A 217 4.34 16.66 3.72
N VAL A 218 3.45 17.44 4.30
CA VAL A 218 3.76 18.52 5.25
C VAL A 218 3.08 18.18 6.57
N ASP A 219 3.85 18.02 7.63
CA ASP A 219 3.36 17.74 8.98
C ASP A 219 3.88 18.80 9.96
N ARG A 220 3.09 19.84 10.20
CA ARG A 220 3.52 20.97 11.04
C ARG A 220 2.43 21.41 12.00
N GLY A 221 2.63 21.10 13.28
CA GLY A 221 1.73 21.52 14.35
C GLY A 221 0.31 20.93 14.20
N PRO A 222 -0.74 21.74 14.01
CA PRO A 222 -2.08 21.21 13.83
C PRO A 222 -2.39 20.79 12.40
N LEU A 223 -1.50 21.07 11.43
CA LEU A 223 -1.72 20.91 10.01
C LEU A 223 -0.95 19.71 9.45
N ILE A 224 -1.65 18.84 8.71
CA ILE A 224 -1.05 17.85 7.83
C ILE A 224 -1.57 18.10 6.41
N LEU A 225 -0.66 18.19 5.46
CA LEU A 225 -0.96 18.25 4.02
C LEU A 225 -0.36 17.02 3.36
N GLY A 226 -1.13 16.38 2.51
CA GLY A 226 -0.68 15.33 1.61
C GLY A 226 -1.04 15.68 0.19
N ALA A 227 -0.12 15.46 -0.75
CA ALA A 227 -0.40 15.58 -2.17
C ALA A 227 0.26 14.43 -2.93
N GLU A 228 -0.36 13.99 -4.00
CA GLU A 228 0.16 12.92 -4.85
C GLU A 228 -0.22 13.18 -6.30
N LEU A 229 0.74 13.00 -7.22
CA LEU A 229 0.57 13.08 -8.65
C LEU A 229 1.10 11.80 -9.30
N ASN A 230 0.32 11.20 -10.20
CA ASN A 230 0.67 10.01 -10.93
C ASN A 230 0.48 10.23 -12.44
N LEU A 231 1.50 9.89 -13.22
CA LEU A 231 1.50 9.95 -14.68
C LEU A 231 1.90 8.58 -15.22
N GLY A 232 0.98 7.88 -15.82
CA GLY A 232 1.20 6.53 -16.29
C GLY A 232 0.89 6.33 -17.76
N ARG A 233 1.54 5.34 -18.33
CA ARG A 233 1.27 4.85 -19.68
C ARG A 233 1.58 3.37 -19.79
N GLU A 234 0.86 2.69 -20.67
CA GLU A 234 1.14 1.30 -21.02
C GLU A 234 1.12 1.14 -22.54
N ARG A 235 2.04 0.36 -23.07
CA ARG A 235 2.02 -0.06 -24.48
C ARG A 235 0.88 -1.06 -24.68
N THR A 236 -0.06 -0.74 -25.58
CA THR A 236 -1.11 -1.68 -25.94
C THR A 236 -0.65 -2.62 -27.07
N SER A 237 -1.45 -3.63 -27.37
CA SER A 237 -1.19 -4.57 -28.49
C SER A 237 -1.25 -3.88 -29.87
N GLY A 238 -1.81 -2.68 -29.95
CA GLY A 238 -1.79 -1.80 -31.13
C GLY A 238 -0.58 -0.86 -31.13
N SER A 239 -0.59 0.14 -32.00
CA SER A 239 0.50 1.13 -32.11
C SER A 239 0.37 2.29 -31.13
N ALA A 240 -0.76 2.48 -30.49
CA ALA A 240 -1.01 3.55 -29.51
C ALA A 240 -0.64 3.10 -28.09
N ASN A 241 -0.25 4.03 -27.23
CA ASN A 241 -0.10 3.81 -25.81
C ASN A 241 -1.41 4.20 -25.11
N ALA A 242 -1.84 3.40 -24.14
CA ALA A 242 -2.85 3.84 -23.18
C ALA A 242 -2.20 4.72 -22.10
N THR A 243 -2.89 5.78 -21.70
CA THR A 243 -2.36 6.78 -20.77
C THR A 243 -3.36 7.09 -19.68
N TRP A 244 -2.84 7.40 -18.48
CA TRP A 244 -3.65 7.90 -17.38
C TRP A 244 -2.92 8.95 -16.54
N ARG A 245 -3.68 9.71 -15.79
CA ARG A 245 -3.18 10.72 -14.86
C ARG A 245 -4.02 10.70 -13.59
N GLY A 246 -3.35 10.74 -12.44
CA GLY A 246 -4.00 10.81 -11.16
C GLY A 246 -3.45 11.97 -10.33
N ALA A 247 -4.31 12.65 -9.59
CA ALA A 247 -3.92 13.67 -8.63
C ALA A 247 -4.80 13.57 -7.39
N ALA A 248 -4.20 13.70 -6.21
CA ALA A 248 -4.92 13.79 -4.95
C ALA A 248 -4.27 14.83 -4.04
N GLY A 249 -5.10 15.56 -3.30
CA GLY A 249 -4.66 16.52 -2.29
C GLY A 249 -5.51 16.37 -1.03
N THR A 250 -4.87 16.15 0.12
CA THR A 250 -5.52 15.95 1.43
C THR A 250 -5.01 17.00 2.40
N VAL A 251 -5.93 17.62 3.12
CA VAL A 251 -5.65 18.58 4.21
C VAL A 251 -6.31 18.04 5.46
N PHE A 252 -5.53 17.88 6.52
CA PHE A 252 -6.03 17.63 7.87
C PHE A 252 -5.68 18.80 8.76
N LEU A 253 -6.67 19.28 9.52
CA LEU A 253 -6.49 20.33 10.51
C LEU A 253 -6.98 19.85 11.88
N ARG A 254 -6.10 19.84 12.87
CA ARG A 254 -6.46 19.62 14.26
C ARG A 254 -7.16 20.88 14.79
N VAL A 255 -8.47 20.80 15.02
CA VAL A 255 -9.30 21.91 15.48
C VAL A 255 -9.44 21.94 17.00
N ALA A 256 -9.21 20.79 17.66
CA ALA A 256 -9.17 20.67 19.13
C ALA A 256 -8.22 19.54 19.53
N ARG A 257 -7.95 19.38 20.84
CA ARG A 257 -7.00 18.38 21.37
C ARG A 257 -7.24 16.94 20.87
N LYS A 258 -8.50 16.58 20.65
CA LYS A 258 -8.92 15.23 20.23
C LYS A 258 -9.81 15.24 18.98
N LEU A 259 -9.82 16.34 18.25
CA LEU A 259 -10.68 16.49 17.07
C LEU A 259 -9.90 17.12 15.93
N GLY A 260 -9.97 16.51 14.77
CA GLY A 260 -9.49 17.04 13.51
C GLY A 260 -10.57 17.02 12.44
N VAL A 261 -10.35 17.75 11.39
CA VAL A 261 -11.18 17.74 10.17
C VAL A 261 -10.27 17.48 8.98
N THR A 262 -10.67 16.58 8.12
CA THR A 262 -9.98 16.27 6.87
C THR A 262 -10.83 16.71 5.68
N ALA A 263 -10.18 17.27 4.68
CA ALA A 263 -10.75 17.48 3.36
C ALA A 263 -9.80 16.89 2.31
N ARG A 264 -10.35 16.21 1.30
CA ARG A 264 -9.61 15.67 0.17
C ARG A 264 -10.30 16.02 -1.13
N TYR A 265 -9.53 16.41 -2.12
CA TYR A 265 -9.91 16.41 -3.54
C TYR A 265 -9.03 15.43 -4.29
N ASP A 266 -9.63 14.65 -5.17
CA ASP A 266 -8.88 13.79 -6.08
C ASP A 266 -9.51 13.72 -7.47
N GLN A 267 -8.66 13.47 -8.46
CA GLN A 267 -9.04 13.25 -9.85
C GLN A 267 -8.20 12.12 -10.42
N MET A 268 -8.85 11.24 -11.16
CA MET A 268 -8.24 10.19 -11.97
C MET A 268 -8.77 10.32 -13.39
N GLU A 269 -7.88 10.50 -14.36
CA GLU A 269 -8.16 10.55 -15.78
C GLU A 269 -7.59 9.29 -16.43
N ASP A 270 -8.48 8.42 -16.91
CA ASP A 270 -8.15 7.21 -17.65
C ASP A 270 -8.59 7.41 -19.10
N THR A 271 -7.73 8.06 -19.90
CA THR A 271 -8.05 8.53 -21.23
C THR A 271 -8.43 7.40 -22.19
N ASP A 272 -7.85 6.23 -21.98
CA ASP A 272 -7.99 5.08 -22.87
C ASP A 272 -8.77 3.92 -22.22
N GLY A 273 -9.23 4.08 -20.99
CA GLY A 273 -10.02 3.09 -20.26
C GLY A 273 -9.23 1.86 -19.82
N LEU A 274 -7.92 1.96 -19.72
CA LEU A 274 -7.04 0.83 -19.39
C LEU A 274 -7.24 0.34 -17.94
N LEU A 275 -7.40 1.26 -17.00
CA LEU A 275 -7.44 0.96 -15.57
C LEU A 275 -8.86 0.81 -15.04
N THR A 276 -9.79 1.58 -15.57
CA THR A 276 -11.18 1.60 -15.13
C THR A 276 -12.13 0.81 -16.04
N GLY A 277 -11.61 0.28 -17.15
CA GLY A 277 -12.40 -0.43 -18.18
C GLY A 277 -13.17 0.48 -19.14
N THR A 278 -13.17 1.78 -18.91
CA THR A 278 -13.90 2.77 -19.74
C THR A 278 -13.13 4.09 -19.78
N PRO A 279 -12.95 4.73 -20.96
CA PRO A 279 -12.37 6.06 -21.06
C PRO A 279 -13.18 7.08 -20.27
N GLN A 280 -12.64 7.56 -19.16
CA GLN A 280 -13.37 8.45 -18.25
C GLN A 280 -12.49 9.30 -17.37
N ILE A 281 -13.10 10.31 -16.78
CA ILE A 281 -12.51 11.14 -15.72
C ILE A 281 -13.34 10.97 -14.48
N LEU A 282 -12.71 10.46 -13.42
CA LEU A 282 -13.29 10.34 -12.09
C LEU A 282 -12.78 11.49 -11.22
N ARG A 283 -13.67 12.09 -10.43
CA ARG A 283 -13.35 13.13 -9.46
C ARG A 283 -14.06 12.88 -8.16
N SER A 284 -13.43 13.23 -7.05
CA SER A 284 -14.12 13.22 -5.76
C SER A 284 -13.75 14.41 -4.89
N VAL A 285 -14.70 14.81 -4.06
CA VAL A 285 -14.46 15.66 -2.89
C VAL A 285 -14.94 14.89 -1.67
N THR A 286 -14.08 14.78 -0.68
CA THR A 286 -14.41 14.11 0.59
C THR A 286 -14.10 15.03 1.74
N VAL A 287 -15.01 15.17 2.69
CA VAL A 287 -14.82 15.99 3.91
C VAL A 287 -15.37 15.23 5.11
N GLY A 288 -14.64 15.27 6.22
CA GLY A 288 -15.15 14.67 7.44
C GLY A 288 -14.33 14.95 8.69
N PRO A 289 -14.95 14.89 9.88
CA PRO A 289 -14.28 14.98 11.15
C PRO A 289 -13.66 13.62 11.55
N MET A 290 -12.63 13.70 12.38
CA MET A 290 -12.04 12.58 13.10
C MET A 290 -11.85 12.97 14.57
N TRP A 291 -12.52 12.23 15.44
CA TRP A 291 -12.22 12.23 16.87
C TRP A 291 -11.27 11.08 17.18
N TYR A 292 -10.32 11.29 18.09
CA TYR A 292 -9.34 10.28 18.49
C TYR A 292 -9.02 10.31 19.97
N SER A 293 -8.69 9.15 20.54
CA SER A 293 -8.21 9.02 21.91
C SER A 293 -6.84 9.69 22.07
N SER A 294 -6.44 10.01 23.30
CA SER A 294 -5.22 10.78 23.56
C SER A 294 -3.92 9.98 23.53
N SER A 295 -3.99 8.66 23.47
CA SER A 295 -2.80 7.81 23.45
C SER A 295 -2.43 7.49 22.00
N ALA A 296 -1.37 8.13 21.54
CA ALA A 296 -0.70 7.72 20.32
C ALA A 296 0.15 6.48 20.60
N ARG A 297 0.00 5.42 19.82
CA ARG A 297 0.99 4.36 19.68
C ARG A 297 1.79 4.64 18.42
N GLU A 298 3.11 4.50 18.48
CA GLU A 298 3.94 4.47 17.29
C GLU A 298 3.51 3.25 16.47
N GLY A 299 2.99 3.50 15.26
CA GLY A 299 2.50 2.43 14.41
C GLY A 299 3.64 1.60 13.85
N ILE A 300 3.61 0.29 14.10
CA ILE A 300 4.51 -0.70 13.51
C ILE A 300 4.20 -0.90 12.00
N PHE A 301 3.09 -0.33 11.53
CA PHE A 301 2.50 -0.59 10.21
C PHE A 301 3.13 0.14 9.03
N SER A 302 4.20 0.88 9.19
CA SER A 302 4.77 1.66 8.10
C SER A 302 6.16 1.14 7.73
N ASN A 303 6.28 0.50 6.57
CA ASN A 303 7.57 0.30 5.89
C ASN A 303 8.19 1.62 5.41
N ILE A 304 7.49 2.75 5.59
CA ILE A 304 7.97 4.09 5.34
C ILE A 304 8.25 4.70 6.71
N GLU A 305 9.47 4.53 7.18
CA GLU A 305 9.96 4.88 8.52
C GLU A 305 9.80 6.36 8.92
N HIS A 306 9.26 7.21 8.05
CA HIS A 306 9.19 8.64 8.28
C HIS A 306 7.79 9.23 8.36
N THR A 307 6.73 8.43 8.32
CA THR A 307 5.38 8.95 8.61
C THR A 307 5.21 9.09 10.11
N ARG A 308 5.28 10.32 10.60
CA ARG A 308 5.06 10.69 12.00
C ARG A 308 3.58 10.60 12.43
N PHE A 309 2.80 9.75 11.80
CA PHE A 309 1.43 9.50 12.20
C PHE A 309 1.42 8.64 13.46
N HIS A 310 1.19 9.27 14.59
CA HIS A 310 0.85 8.55 15.81
C HIS A 310 -0.59 8.05 15.68
N LEU A 311 -0.75 6.74 15.57
CA LEU A 311 -2.06 6.12 15.53
C LEU A 311 -2.72 6.21 16.91
N PRO A 312 -3.93 6.77 17.02
CA PRO A 312 -4.71 6.70 18.23
C PRO A 312 -5.18 5.26 18.45
N GLN A 313 -5.26 4.81 19.70
CA GLN A 313 -5.83 3.51 20.03
C GLN A 313 -7.29 3.39 19.57
N ILE A 314 -8.06 4.47 19.66
CA ILE A 314 -9.44 4.54 19.17
C ILE A 314 -9.59 5.81 18.35
N ALA A 315 -10.16 5.67 17.15
CA ALA A 315 -10.59 6.78 16.33
C ALA A 315 -12.04 6.58 15.89
N LEU A 316 -12.82 7.64 15.93
CA LEU A 316 -14.14 7.72 15.32
C LEU A 316 -14.04 8.70 14.17
N ARG A 317 -14.27 8.24 12.96
CA ARG A 317 -14.16 9.02 11.73
C ARG A 317 -15.50 9.06 11.02
N ALA A 318 -15.85 10.21 10.45
CA ALA A 318 -16.98 10.30 9.54
C ALA A 318 -16.52 10.98 8.25
N ALA A 319 -17.18 10.69 7.15
CA ALA A 319 -16.95 11.40 5.90
C ALA A 319 -18.23 11.47 5.06
N VAL A 320 -18.37 12.57 4.36
CA VAL A 320 -19.26 12.69 3.21
C VAL A 320 -18.37 12.81 1.97
N ARG A 321 -18.64 11.99 0.98
CA ARG A 321 -17.93 11.96 -0.29
C ARG A 321 -18.91 12.20 -1.44
N ALA A 322 -18.57 13.12 -2.31
CA ALA A 322 -19.25 13.36 -3.58
C ALA A 322 -18.33 12.95 -4.71
N ASP A 323 -18.82 12.07 -5.58
CA ASP A 323 -18.14 11.51 -6.73
C ASP A 323 -18.78 11.96 -8.04
N TRP A 324 -17.95 12.20 -9.04
CA TRP A 324 -18.37 12.48 -10.41
C TRP A 324 -17.55 11.66 -11.41
N SER A 325 -18.24 11.15 -12.42
CA SER A 325 -17.61 10.53 -13.57
C SER A 325 -18.07 11.23 -14.85
N SER A 326 -17.17 11.34 -15.83
CA SER A 326 -17.51 11.83 -17.18
C SER A 326 -18.37 10.85 -17.98
N GLN A 327 -18.50 9.61 -17.48
CA GLN A 327 -19.36 8.56 -18.02
C GLN A 327 -20.33 8.09 -16.93
N PRO A 328 -21.51 7.58 -17.27
CA PRO A 328 -22.38 6.93 -16.30
C PRO A 328 -21.69 5.72 -15.66
N LEU A 329 -21.49 5.74 -14.35
CA LEU A 329 -20.71 4.72 -13.60
C LEU A 329 -21.47 4.18 -12.38
N PHE A 330 -22.22 5.03 -11.67
CA PHE A 330 -22.80 4.68 -10.38
C PHE A 330 -24.19 4.08 -10.59
N ALA A 331 -24.34 2.78 -10.32
CA ALA A 331 -25.61 2.08 -10.47
C ALA A 331 -26.62 2.53 -9.40
N ASP A 332 -27.82 2.93 -9.83
CA ASP A 332 -28.93 3.17 -8.92
C ASP A 332 -29.66 1.86 -8.52
N ALA A 333 -30.65 1.97 -7.66
CA ALA A 333 -31.41 0.81 -7.16
C ALA A 333 -32.14 0.01 -8.27
N SER A 334 -32.30 0.57 -9.47
CA SER A 334 -32.84 -0.12 -10.64
C SER A 334 -31.79 -0.70 -11.57
N GLY A 335 -30.49 -0.46 -11.28
CA GLY A 335 -29.35 -0.82 -12.12
C GLY A 335 -29.03 0.22 -13.20
N ALA A 336 -29.75 1.34 -13.28
CA ALA A 336 -29.44 2.42 -14.21
C ALA A 336 -28.21 3.21 -13.74
N LEU A 337 -27.30 3.52 -14.68
CA LEU A 337 -26.03 4.17 -14.36
C LEU A 337 -26.19 5.69 -14.32
N GLN A 338 -25.60 6.31 -13.30
CA GLN A 338 -25.58 7.74 -13.05
C GLN A 338 -24.15 8.27 -13.16
N GLY A 339 -23.98 9.55 -13.53
CA GLY A 339 -22.67 10.22 -13.63
C GLY A 339 -22.16 10.79 -12.31
N ALA A 340 -22.95 10.78 -11.24
CA ALA A 340 -22.57 11.30 -9.93
C ALA A 340 -23.18 10.49 -8.80
N ASN A 341 -22.46 10.42 -7.68
CA ASN A 341 -22.93 9.79 -6.45
C ASN A 341 -22.54 10.61 -5.21
N THR A 342 -23.23 10.37 -4.12
CA THR A 342 -22.85 10.87 -2.79
C THR A 342 -22.92 9.73 -1.80
N THR A 343 -21.83 9.50 -1.09
CA THR A 343 -21.72 8.47 -0.04
C THR A 343 -21.43 9.10 1.32
N GLY A 344 -21.89 8.45 2.36
CA GLY A 344 -21.59 8.80 3.75
C GLY A 344 -20.98 7.59 4.45
N VAL A 345 -19.97 7.82 5.27
CA VAL A 345 -19.31 6.79 6.07
C VAL A 345 -19.17 7.27 7.49
N LEU A 346 -19.52 6.42 8.45
CA LEU A 346 -19.13 6.53 9.85
C LEU A 346 -18.31 5.31 10.21
N GLU A 347 -17.14 5.51 10.80
CA GLU A 347 -16.18 4.42 11.03
C GLU A 347 -15.61 4.53 12.43
N LEU A 348 -15.59 3.39 13.14
CA LEU A 348 -14.89 3.20 14.40
C LEU A 348 -13.65 2.33 14.13
N VAL A 349 -12.48 2.86 14.44
CA VAL A 349 -11.19 2.16 14.34
C VAL A 349 -10.68 1.91 15.75
N TYR A 350 -10.28 0.66 16.01
CA TYR A 350 -9.57 0.26 17.21
C TYR A 350 -8.21 -0.34 16.83
N VAL A 351 -7.13 0.14 17.44
CA VAL A 351 -5.75 -0.34 17.23
C VAL A 351 -5.23 -0.94 18.53
N PHE A 352 -4.64 -2.13 18.47
CA PHE A 352 -4.14 -2.89 19.63
C PHE A 352 -2.74 -3.47 19.44
#